data_97bdbf8c98779f4a2218932e065a8941
#
_entry.id   97bdbf8c98779f4a2218932e065a8941
#
_cell.length_a   1.000
_cell.length_b   1.000
_cell.length_c   1.000
_cell.angle_alpha   90.00
_cell.angle_beta   90.00
_cell.angle_gamma   90.00
#
_symmetry.space_group_name_H-M   'P 1'
#
loop_
_entity.id
_entity.type
_entity.pdbx_description
1 polymer ?
#
loop_
_entity_poly.entity_id
_entity_poly.type
_entity_poly.pdbx_seq_one_letter_code
_entity_poly.pdbx_strand_id
1 'polypeptide(L)'
;MAIFNKCHALFFGFLVFAIVGAAGYSINQGDYFQHQYTFIVVKSLLLFLSFGYAKWFDMISFGILSKKQLLLFIGTFLLTVLVNIGYHTFFSVSSGAAIQHLEETSNGLSLSFIVSVTVLAPIQEEFIFRGILQGAIFENSWLGLGLTASLFSFLHAPYDVPSFFYYLLGGLLLGFAYKKSQNLWVSTLVHMSYNSLPLLTYL
;
A
#
# COMPACT_ATOMS: atom_id res chain seq x y z
N MET A 1 8.96 19.47 11.90
CA MET A 1 7.51 19.74 12.04
C MET A 1 7.16 19.95 13.50
N ALA A 2 6.30 20.92 13.87
CA ALA A 2 5.89 21.12 15.26
C ALA A 2 5.14 19.88 15.80
N ILE A 3 5.24 19.60 17.11
CA ILE A 3 4.61 18.42 17.75
C ILE A 3 3.10 18.37 17.46
N PHE A 4 2.42 19.51 17.49
CA PHE A 4 1.00 19.62 17.15
C PHE A 4 0.69 19.07 15.75
N ASN A 5 1.50 19.41 14.73
CA ASN A 5 1.31 18.94 13.36
C ASN A 5 1.54 17.42 13.25
N LYS A 6 2.48 16.87 14.03
CA LYS A 6 2.70 15.40 14.07
C LYS A 6 1.54 14.67 14.70
N CYS A 7 1.00 15.16 15.82
CA CYS A 7 -0.18 14.58 16.46
C CYS A 7 -1.41 14.66 15.54
N HIS A 8 -1.59 15.78 14.85
CA HIS A 8 -2.65 15.98 13.88
C HIS A 8 -2.52 14.98 12.70
N ALA A 9 -1.31 14.83 12.14
CA ALA A 9 -1.05 13.88 11.06
C ALA A 9 -1.30 12.44 11.49
N LEU A 10 -0.88 12.07 12.71
CA LEU A 10 -1.10 10.72 13.27
C LEU A 10 -2.59 10.43 13.44
N PHE A 11 -3.32 11.36 14.07
CA PHE A 11 -4.77 11.22 14.25
C PHE A 11 -5.50 11.10 12.92
N PHE A 12 -5.15 11.96 11.96
CA PHE A 12 -5.73 11.92 10.61
C PHE A 12 -5.41 10.62 9.89
N GLY A 13 -4.16 10.14 9.92
CA GLY A 13 -3.76 8.86 9.32
C GLY A 13 -4.52 7.68 9.92
N PHE A 14 -4.69 7.66 11.24
CA PHE A 14 -5.50 6.65 11.94
C PHE A 14 -6.98 6.72 11.52
N LEU A 15 -7.55 7.92 11.42
CA LEU A 15 -8.94 8.12 11.00
C LEU A 15 -9.16 7.59 9.57
N VAL A 16 -8.26 7.91 8.64
CA VAL A 16 -8.31 7.41 7.26
C VAL A 16 -8.22 5.89 7.23
N PHE A 17 -7.28 5.31 7.97
CA PHE A 17 -7.14 3.85 8.08
C PHE A 17 -8.42 3.20 8.59
N ALA A 18 -8.99 3.71 9.68
CA ALA A 18 -10.19 3.18 10.30
C ALA A 18 -11.43 3.30 9.38
N ILE A 19 -11.66 4.47 8.78
CA ILE A 19 -12.84 4.72 7.94
C ILE A 19 -12.76 3.89 6.65
N VAL A 20 -11.62 3.91 5.96
CA VAL A 20 -11.47 3.17 4.70
C VAL A 20 -11.43 1.65 4.95
N GLY A 21 -10.85 1.22 6.08
CA GLY A 21 -10.87 -0.17 6.52
C GLY A 21 -12.27 -0.65 6.88
N ALA A 22 -13.03 0.15 7.65
CA ALA A 22 -14.42 -0.16 8.02
C ALA A 22 -15.32 -0.23 6.78
N ALA A 23 -15.17 0.68 5.82
CA ALA A 23 -15.92 0.64 4.57
C ALA A 23 -15.63 -0.66 3.80
N GLY A 24 -14.36 -1.10 3.75
CA GLY A 24 -13.97 -2.37 3.16
C GLY A 24 -14.59 -3.58 3.85
N TYR A 25 -14.57 -3.60 5.18
CA TYR A 25 -15.12 -4.69 5.99
C TYR A 25 -16.64 -4.79 5.86
N SER A 26 -17.36 -3.68 5.96
CA SER A 26 -18.84 -3.66 5.89
C SER A 26 -19.38 -4.17 4.55
N ILE A 27 -18.63 -3.96 3.47
CA ILE A 27 -19.04 -4.41 2.13
C ILE A 27 -18.68 -5.88 1.91
N ASN A 28 -17.62 -6.38 2.56
CA ASN A 28 -17.20 -7.77 2.44
C ASN A 28 -18.15 -8.75 3.18
N GLN A 29 -18.95 -8.28 4.14
CA GLN A 29 -19.94 -9.08 4.89
C GLN A 29 -21.31 -9.16 4.18
N GLY A 30 -21.56 -8.33 3.18
CA GLY A 30 -22.78 -8.35 2.36
C GLY A 30 -22.47 -8.80 0.93
N ASP A 31 -23.50 -9.02 0.13
CA ASP A 31 -23.37 -9.43 -1.28
C ASP A 31 -22.35 -8.56 -2.04
N TYR A 32 -21.09 -8.98 -1.99
CA TYR A 32 -19.94 -8.30 -2.58
C TYR A 32 -20.15 -7.98 -4.07
N PHE A 33 -20.83 -8.89 -4.77
CA PHE A 33 -21.16 -8.71 -6.20
C PHE A 33 -22.24 -7.64 -6.43
N GLN A 34 -23.16 -7.45 -5.49
CA GLN A 34 -24.26 -6.51 -5.64
C GLN A 34 -23.85 -5.06 -5.42
N HIS A 35 -22.83 -4.83 -4.57
CA HIS A 35 -22.40 -3.49 -4.17
C HIS A 35 -20.95 -3.13 -4.60
N GLN A 36 -20.34 -3.92 -5.49
CA GLN A 36 -18.94 -3.74 -5.89
C GLN A 36 -18.62 -2.34 -6.44
N TYR A 37 -19.49 -1.77 -7.24
CA TYR A 37 -19.27 -0.43 -7.80
C TYR A 37 -19.44 0.66 -6.74
N THR A 38 -20.40 0.50 -5.85
CA THR A 38 -20.58 1.41 -4.70
C THR A 38 -19.33 1.44 -3.84
N PHE A 39 -18.73 0.29 -3.58
CA PHE A 39 -17.46 0.21 -2.83
C PHE A 39 -16.33 0.96 -3.51
N ILE A 40 -16.11 0.74 -4.81
CA ILE A 40 -15.07 1.46 -5.57
C ILE A 40 -15.29 2.96 -5.49
N VAL A 41 -16.52 3.42 -5.70
CA VAL A 41 -16.86 4.85 -5.69
C VAL A 41 -16.63 5.44 -4.29
N VAL A 42 -17.15 4.83 -3.24
CA VAL A 42 -17.02 5.33 -1.86
C VAL A 42 -15.56 5.35 -1.44
N LYS A 43 -14.81 4.27 -1.66
CA LYS A 43 -13.38 4.19 -1.32
C LYS A 43 -12.56 5.23 -2.10
N SER A 44 -12.82 5.40 -3.38
CA SER A 44 -12.16 6.40 -4.20
C SER A 44 -12.42 7.83 -3.73
N LEU A 45 -13.68 8.15 -3.38
CA LEU A 45 -14.05 9.47 -2.83
C LEU A 45 -13.37 9.73 -1.49
N LEU A 46 -13.36 8.75 -0.58
CA LEU A 46 -12.69 8.88 0.71
C LEU A 46 -11.19 9.10 0.55
N LEU A 47 -10.53 8.36 -0.35
CA LEU A 47 -9.12 8.56 -0.66
C LEU A 47 -8.87 9.94 -1.28
N PHE A 48 -9.68 10.35 -2.23
CA PHE A 48 -9.56 11.67 -2.87
C PHE A 48 -9.64 12.81 -1.83
N LEU A 49 -10.65 12.76 -0.95
CA LEU A 49 -10.82 13.75 0.12
C LEU A 49 -9.65 13.70 1.11
N SER A 50 -9.15 12.50 1.43
CA SER A 50 -7.99 12.32 2.32
C SER A 50 -6.71 12.90 1.72
N PHE A 51 -6.47 12.70 0.43
CA PHE A 51 -5.34 13.29 -0.28
C PHE A 51 -5.45 14.83 -0.34
N GLY A 52 -6.64 15.35 -0.64
CA GLY A 52 -6.89 16.79 -0.63
C GLY A 52 -6.59 17.42 0.73
N TYR A 53 -7.08 16.81 1.81
CA TYR A 53 -6.83 17.26 3.17
C TYR A 53 -5.34 17.20 3.52
N ALA A 54 -4.69 16.07 3.30
CA ALA A 54 -3.27 15.91 3.62
C ALA A 54 -2.37 16.85 2.79
N LYS A 55 -2.75 17.15 1.55
CA LYS A 55 -2.06 18.13 0.72
C LYS A 55 -2.26 19.56 1.23
N TRP A 56 -3.47 19.89 1.66
CA TRP A 56 -3.78 21.20 2.26
C TRP A 56 -2.91 21.50 3.49
N PHE A 57 -2.62 20.47 4.30
CA PHE A 57 -1.79 20.60 5.51
C PHE A 57 -0.31 20.25 5.29
N ASP A 58 0.15 20.17 4.05
CA ASP A 58 1.54 19.81 3.69
C ASP A 58 2.06 18.51 4.35
N MET A 59 1.16 17.57 4.59
CA MET A 59 1.51 16.26 5.21
C MET A 59 2.17 15.31 4.22
N ILE A 60 1.88 15.45 2.93
CA ILE A 60 2.36 14.55 1.88
C ILE A 60 2.95 15.32 0.70
N SER A 61 3.93 14.71 0.04
CA SER A 61 4.54 15.22 -1.18
C SER A 61 4.29 14.26 -2.33
N PHE A 62 3.70 14.78 -3.41
CA PHE A 62 3.52 14.07 -4.67
C PHE A 62 3.47 15.06 -5.85
N GLY A 63 3.78 14.57 -7.05
CA GLY A 63 3.79 15.39 -8.26
C GLY A 63 4.16 14.57 -9.50
N ILE A 64 4.25 15.22 -10.64
CA ILE A 64 4.68 14.60 -11.90
C ILE A 64 6.11 14.05 -11.72
N LEU A 65 6.35 12.83 -12.16
CA LEU A 65 7.64 12.18 -12.03
C LEU A 65 8.70 12.82 -12.95
N SER A 66 9.82 13.16 -12.38
CA SER A 66 11.02 13.51 -13.14
C SER A 66 11.64 12.24 -13.76
N LYS A 67 12.53 12.41 -14.76
CA LYS A 67 13.28 11.29 -15.36
C LYS A 67 14.03 10.46 -14.31
N LYS A 68 14.62 11.08 -13.29
CA LYS A 68 15.32 10.38 -12.20
C LYS A 68 14.36 9.56 -11.35
N GLN A 69 13.17 10.10 -11.06
CA GLN A 69 12.15 9.37 -10.31
C GLN A 69 11.55 8.22 -11.12
N LEU A 70 11.40 8.38 -12.44
CA LEU A 70 10.97 7.29 -13.32
C LEU A 70 12.01 6.14 -13.34
N LEU A 71 13.31 6.46 -13.43
CA LEU A 71 14.37 5.45 -13.33
C LEU A 71 14.39 4.78 -11.96
N LEU A 72 14.16 5.52 -10.89
CA LEU A 72 14.05 4.97 -9.54
C LEU A 72 12.86 4.02 -9.41
N PHE A 73 11.69 4.39 -9.98
CA PHE A 73 10.52 3.53 -10.05
C PHE A 73 10.86 2.20 -10.75
N ILE A 74 11.41 2.26 -11.98
CA ILE A 74 11.75 1.06 -12.76
C ILE A 74 12.76 0.21 -11.99
N GLY A 75 13.84 0.80 -11.49
CA GLY A 75 14.88 0.08 -10.75
C GLY A 75 14.34 -0.58 -9.47
N THR A 76 13.51 0.13 -8.70
CA THR A 76 12.91 -0.44 -7.49
C THR A 76 11.90 -1.53 -7.83
N PHE A 77 11.09 -1.36 -8.86
CA PHE A 77 10.14 -2.40 -9.31
C PHE A 77 10.90 -3.69 -9.73
N LEU A 78 11.91 -3.58 -10.56
CA LEU A 78 12.74 -4.73 -10.96
C LEU A 78 13.40 -5.41 -9.76
N LEU A 79 13.94 -4.62 -8.83
CA LEU A 79 14.52 -5.15 -7.60
C LEU A 79 13.47 -5.87 -6.74
N THR A 80 12.26 -5.33 -6.63
CA THR A 80 11.15 -5.97 -5.90
C THR A 80 10.81 -7.32 -6.52
N VAL A 81 10.73 -7.39 -7.86
CA VAL A 81 10.48 -8.66 -8.57
C VAL A 81 11.62 -9.66 -8.32
N LEU A 82 12.88 -9.24 -8.42
CA LEU A 82 14.03 -10.11 -8.16
C LEU A 82 14.06 -10.64 -6.72
N VAL A 83 13.80 -9.77 -5.75
CA VAL A 83 13.71 -10.16 -4.33
C VAL A 83 12.57 -11.14 -4.12
N ASN A 84 11.42 -10.93 -4.75
CA ASN A 84 10.28 -11.84 -4.68
C ASN A 84 10.65 -13.23 -5.24
N ILE A 85 11.18 -13.31 -6.44
CA ILE A 85 11.60 -14.56 -7.06
C ILE A 85 12.63 -15.28 -6.17
N GLY A 86 13.65 -14.56 -5.71
CA GLY A 86 14.67 -15.12 -4.83
C GLY A 86 14.09 -15.63 -3.52
N TYR A 87 13.18 -14.84 -2.92
CA TYR A 87 12.56 -15.24 -1.66
C TYR A 87 11.72 -16.51 -1.79
N HIS A 88 10.85 -16.59 -2.81
CA HIS A 88 10.04 -17.78 -3.07
C HIS A 88 10.84 -19.01 -3.50
N THR A 89 12.07 -18.84 -3.99
CA THR A 89 12.96 -19.96 -4.30
C THR A 89 13.47 -20.67 -3.02
N PHE A 90 13.66 -19.92 -1.94
CA PHE A 90 14.27 -20.45 -0.71
C PHE A 90 13.24 -20.63 0.44
N PHE A 91 12.13 -19.94 0.40
CA PHE A 91 11.13 -19.93 1.47
C PHE A 91 9.73 -20.14 0.93
N SER A 92 8.97 -21.00 1.60
CA SER A 92 7.52 -21.07 1.41
C SER A 92 6.90 -19.87 2.13
N VAL A 93 6.25 -18.98 1.39
CA VAL A 93 5.52 -17.85 1.93
C VAL A 93 4.04 -18.18 1.85
N SER A 94 3.34 -18.06 2.97
CA SER A 94 1.88 -18.20 2.97
C SER A 94 1.27 -17.08 2.11
N SER A 95 0.33 -17.47 1.25
CA SER A 95 -0.41 -16.51 0.41
C SER A 95 -1.09 -15.47 1.31
N GLY A 96 -0.89 -14.19 1.01
CA GLY A 96 -1.59 -13.13 1.73
C GLY A 96 -3.12 -13.30 1.60
N ALA A 97 -3.87 -12.77 2.56
CA ALA A 97 -5.33 -12.90 2.62
C ALA A 97 -6.06 -12.58 1.29
N ALA A 98 -5.51 -11.65 0.49
CA ALA A 98 -6.05 -11.32 -0.83
C ALA A 98 -5.91 -12.48 -1.84
N ILE A 99 -4.78 -13.19 -1.85
CA ILE A 99 -4.56 -14.32 -2.76
C ILE A 99 -5.36 -15.54 -2.30
N GLN A 100 -5.45 -15.79 -0.98
CA GLN A 100 -6.33 -16.84 -0.44
C GLN A 100 -7.79 -16.62 -0.84
N HIS A 101 -8.25 -15.38 -0.79
CA HIS A 101 -9.60 -15.04 -1.25
C HIS A 101 -9.79 -15.27 -2.76
N LEU A 102 -8.74 -15.12 -3.56
CA LEU A 102 -8.74 -15.48 -4.99
C LEU A 102 -8.90 -16.98 -5.21
N GLU A 103 -8.21 -17.79 -4.43
CA GLU A 103 -8.24 -19.25 -4.53
C GLU A 103 -9.59 -19.83 -4.06
N GLU A 104 -10.25 -19.15 -3.11
CA GLU A 104 -11.54 -19.56 -2.55
C GLU A 104 -12.75 -19.16 -3.41
N THR A 105 -12.63 -18.14 -4.23
CA THR A 105 -13.74 -17.66 -5.09
C THR A 105 -13.78 -18.41 -6.42
N SER A 106 -14.60 -19.46 -6.48
CA SER A 106 -14.85 -20.28 -7.68
C SER A 106 -15.47 -19.55 -8.89
N ASN A 107 -15.80 -18.27 -8.75
CA ASN A 107 -16.54 -17.46 -9.75
C ASN A 107 -15.66 -16.48 -10.55
N GLY A 108 -14.33 -16.60 -10.47
CA GLY A 108 -13.41 -15.69 -11.17
C GLY A 108 -13.22 -14.34 -10.45
N LEU A 109 -12.30 -13.53 -10.99
CA LEU A 109 -11.94 -12.24 -10.41
C LEU A 109 -12.99 -11.18 -10.72
N SER A 110 -13.62 -10.61 -9.70
CA SER A 110 -14.48 -9.46 -9.91
C SER A 110 -13.65 -8.21 -10.24
N LEU A 111 -14.20 -7.32 -11.08
CA LEU A 111 -13.54 -6.04 -11.39
C LEU A 111 -13.24 -5.21 -10.13
N SER A 112 -14.15 -5.24 -9.15
CA SER A 112 -13.96 -4.52 -7.89
C SER A 112 -12.79 -5.07 -7.08
N PHE A 113 -12.60 -6.38 -7.07
CA PHE A 113 -11.45 -7.01 -6.43
C PHE A 113 -10.15 -6.59 -7.11
N ILE A 114 -10.08 -6.70 -8.45
CA ILE A 114 -8.91 -6.29 -9.23
C ILE A 114 -8.53 -4.83 -8.91
N VAL A 115 -9.49 -3.91 -9.05
CA VAL A 115 -9.27 -2.49 -8.79
C VAL A 115 -8.88 -2.24 -7.33
N SER A 116 -9.51 -2.94 -6.37
CA SER A 116 -9.18 -2.81 -4.96
C SER A 116 -7.74 -3.19 -4.66
N VAL A 117 -7.30 -4.37 -5.11
CA VAL A 117 -5.98 -4.93 -4.75
C VAL A 117 -4.85 -4.25 -5.52
N THR A 118 -5.08 -3.92 -6.81
CA THR A 118 -4.00 -3.36 -7.65
C THR A 118 -3.89 -1.84 -7.59
N VAL A 119 -4.97 -1.14 -7.25
CA VAL A 119 -5.01 0.32 -7.30
C VAL A 119 -5.33 0.92 -5.94
N LEU A 120 -6.52 0.64 -5.39
CA LEU A 120 -7.02 1.37 -4.23
C LEU A 120 -6.28 1.01 -2.94
N ALA A 121 -5.94 -0.25 -2.71
CA ALA A 121 -5.18 -0.67 -1.54
C ALA A 121 -3.75 -0.13 -1.58
N PRO A 122 -2.96 -0.27 -2.66
CA PRO A 122 -1.66 0.36 -2.77
C PRO A 122 -1.68 1.87 -2.55
N ILE A 123 -2.64 2.60 -3.14
CA ILE A 123 -2.77 4.04 -2.92
C ILE A 123 -3.01 4.35 -1.44
N GLN A 124 -3.94 3.65 -0.79
CA GLN A 124 -4.26 3.83 0.63
C GLN A 124 -3.06 3.52 1.52
N GLU A 125 -2.40 2.39 1.28
CA GLU A 125 -1.28 1.92 2.08
C GLU A 125 -0.07 2.85 1.95
N GLU A 126 0.31 3.24 0.74
CA GLU A 126 1.41 4.18 0.55
C GLU A 126 1.09 5.55 1.14
N PHE A 127 -0.16 6.02 1.01
CA PHE A 127 -0.60 7.25 1.66
C PHE A 127 -0.36 7.22 3.17
N ILE A 128 -0.76 6.14 3.84
CA ILE A 128 -0.64 6.00 5.29
C ILE A 128 0.81 5.75 5.70
N PHE A 129 1.45 4.72 5.13
CA PHE A 129 2.78 4.29 5.57
C PHE A 129 3.88 5.24 5.12
N ARG A 130 3.86 5.70 3.86
CA ARG A 130 4.94 6.54 3.30
C ARG A 130 4.62 8.02 3.43
N GLY A 131 3.39 8.42 3.10
CA GLY A 131 2.97 9.82 3.23
C GLY A 131 2.92 10.28 4.68
N ILE A 132 2.04 9.69 5.47
CA ILE A 132 1.77 10.14 6.84
C ILE A 132 2.84 9.65 7.81
N LEU A 133 3.04 8.34 7.96
CA LEU A 133 3.94 7.81 8.99
C LEU A 133 5.40 8.12 8.66
N GLN A 134 5.94 7.60 7.56
CA GLN A 134 7.34 7.80 7.22
C GLN A 134 7.67 9.27 6.92
N GLY A 135 6.82 9.96 6.12
CA GLY A 135 7.05 11.33 5.68
C GLY A 135 6.76 12.35 6.75
N ALA A 136 5.49 12.48 7.15
CA ALA A 136 5.06 13.56 8.04
C ALA A 136 5.48 13.32 9.51
N ILE A 137 5.37 12.11 10.04
CA ILE A 137 5.64 11.83 11.46
C ILE A 137 7.13 11.60 11.69
N PHE A 138 7.74 10.70 10.93
CA PHE A 138 9.16 10.34 11.09
C PHE A 138 10.11 11.18 10.23
N GLU A 139 9.59 12.24 9.56
CA GLU A 139 10.39 13.19 8.76
C GLU A 139 11.31 12.49 7.76
N ASN A 140 10.80 11.41 7.18
CA ASN A 140 11.51 10.58 6.20
C ASN A 140 12.90 10.10 6.68
N SER A 141 13.06 9.85 8.00
CA SER A 141 14.28 9.32 8.61
C SER A 141 14.51 7.85 8.26
N TRP A 142 15.75 7.35 8.44
CA TRP A 142 16.05 5.92 8.27
C TRP A 142 15.36 5.05 9.33
N LEU A 143 15.28 5.57 10.56
CA LEU A 143 14.54 4.90 11.64
C LEU A 143 13.05 4.81 11.27
N GLY A 144 12.47 5.90 10.78
CA GLY A 144 11.07 5.93 10.32
C GLY A 144 10.81 4.93 9.21
N LEU A 145 11.73 4.79 8.25
CA LEU A 145 11.63 3.78 7.21
C LEU A 145 11.59 2.36 7.81
N GLY A 146 12.49 2.03 8.73
CA GLY A 146 12.52 0.71 9.38
C GLY A 146 11.25 0.43 10.19
N LEU A 147 10.80 1.39 11.01
CA LEU A 147 9.59 1.25 11.83
C LEU A 147 8.33 1.10 10.98
N THR A 148 8.18 1.91 9.94
CA THR A 148 7.00 1.83 9.05
C THR A 148 6.99 0.56 8.21
N ALA A 149 8.14 0.06 7.77
CA ALA A 149 8.26 -1.22 7.08
C ALA A 149 7.90 -2.40 8.00
N SER A 150 8.33 -2.36 9.26
CA SER A 150 7.96 -3.37 10.27
C SER A 150 6.45 -3.35 10.55
N LEU A 151 5.88 -2.16 10.75
CA LEU A 151 4.43 -2.01 10.96
C LEU A 151 3.63 -2.48 9.74
N PHE A 152 4.09 -2.15 8.54
CA PHE A 152 3.51 -2.64 7.28
C PHE A 152 3.48 -4.17 7.24
N SER A 153 4.58 -4.81 7.60
CA SER A 153 4.66 -6.26 7.68
C SER A 153 3.69 -6.86 8.70
N PHE A 154 3.62 -6.31 9.90
CA PHE A 154 2.70 -6.77 10.95
C PHE A 154 1.22 -6.67 10.51
N LEU A 155 0.85 -5.59 9.85
CA LEU A 155 -0.54 -5.38 9.41
C LEU A 155 -0.95 -6.27 8.22
N HIS A 156 0.00 -6.92 7.55
CA HIS A 156 -0.28 -7.99 6.59
C HIS A 156 -0.57 -9.33 7.26
N ALA A 157 -0.63 -9.37 8.60
CA ALA A 157 -0.96 -10.55 9.41
C ALA A 157 -0.16 -11.81 8.99
N PRO A 158 1.18 -11.76 8.95
CA PRO A 158 1.99 -12.90 8.55
C PRO A 158 1.80 -14.08 9.52
N TYR A 159 1.54 -15.27 8.99
CA TYR A 159 1.33 -16.48 9.79
C TYR A 159 2.63 -17.09 10.33
N ASP A 160 3.77 -16.77 9.71
CA ASP A 160 5.08 -17.32 10.03
C ASP A 160 6.20 -16.29 9.88
N VAL A 161 7.37 -16.65 10.36
CA VAL A 161 8.57 -15.79 10.29
C VAL A 161 9.00 -15.49 8.85
N PRO A 162 9.04 -16.46 7.92
CA PRO A 162 9.31 -16.15 6.51
C PRO A 162 8.33 -15.12 5.92
N SER A 163 7.04 -15.28 6.12
CA SER A 163 6.04 -14.32 5.63
C SER A 163 6.23 -12.92 6.22
N PHE A 164 6.59 -12.83 7.52
CA PHE A 164 6.93 -11.54 8.11
C PHE A 164 8.09 -10.85 7.40
N PHE A 165 9.19 -11.55 7.16
CA PHE A 165 10.35 -10.98 6.48
C PHE A 165 10.08 -10.68 5.01
N TYR A 166 9.22 -11.43 4.35
CA TYR A 166 8.77 -11.16 3.00
C TYR A 166 8.08 -9.78 2.90
N TYR A 167 7.07 -9.53 3.73
CA TYR A 167 6.39 -8.23 3.77
C TYR A 167 7.29 -7.11 4.28
N LEU A 168 8.22 -7.41 5.21
CA LEU A 168 9.21 -6.44 5.67
C LEU A 168 10.12 -5.98 4.53
N LEU A 169 10.64 -6.89 3.71
CA LEU A 169 11.48 -6.56 2.56
C LEU A 169 10.71 -5.70 1.54
N GLY A 170 9.47 -6.05 1.23
CA GLY A 170 8.58 -5.23 0.41
C GLY A 170 8.41 -3.83 1.00
N GLY A 171 8.11 -3.76 2.28
CA GLY A 171 7.98 -2.51 3.03
C GLY A 171 9.25 -1.64 2.99
N LEU A 172 10.43 -2.25 3.12
CA LEU A 172 11.72 -1.56 3.04
C LEU A 172 11.99 -1.02 1.64
N LEU A 173 11.70 -1.79 0.58
CA LEU A 173 11.89 -1.35 -0.81
C LEU A 173 11.00 -0.18 -1.17
N LEU A 174 9.71 -0.24 -0.81
CA LEU A 174 8.76 0.85 -1.01
C LEU A 174 9.14 2.09 -0.20
N GLY A 175 9.52 1.90 1.07
CA GLY A 175 10.00 2.99 1.94
C GLY A 175 11.28 3.64 1.41
N PHE A 176 12.20 2.86 0.84
CA PHE A 176 13.41 3.36 0.20
C PHE A 176 13.09 4.18 -1.06
N ALA A 177 12.18 3.68 -1.92
CA ALA A 177 11.73 4.39 -3.10
C ALA A 177 11.15 5.77 -2.74
N TYR A 178 10.27 5.82 -1.73
CA TYR A 178 9.74 7.08 -1.22
C TYR A 178 10.83 7.97 -0.63
N LYS A 179 11.73 7.41 0.20
CA LYS A 179 12.82 8.16 0.84
C LYS A 179 13.73 8.86 -0.18
N LYS A 180 14.05 8.18 -1.27
CA LYS A 180 14.94 8.70 -2.33
C LYS A 180 14.24 9.66 -3.28
N SER A 181 12.97 9.40 -3.58
CA SER A 181 12.20 10.24 -4.52
C SER A 181 11.58 11.46 -3.86
N GLN A 182 11.24 11.38 -2.57
CA GLN A 182 10.38 12.31 -1.86
C GLN A 182 9.05 12.59 -2.61
N ASN A 183 8.61 11.62 -3.40
CA ASN A 183 7.39 11.69 -4.17
C ASN A 183 6.60 10.40 -3.96
N LEU A 184 5.40 10.54 -3.38
CA LEU A 184 4.55 9.42 -2.99
C LEU A 184 4.18 8.52 -4.18
N TRP A 185 4.05 9.10 -5.39
CA TRP A 185 3.73 8.34 -6.58
C TRP A 185 4.79 7.31 -6.97
N VAL A 186 6.06 7.52 -6.63
CA VAL A 186 7.12 6.56 -6.99
C VAL A 186 6.90 5.24 -6.25
N SER A 187 6.73 5.26 -4.93
CA SER A 187 6.45 4.03 -4.15
C SER A 187 5.08 3.46 -4.49
N THR A 188 4.06 4.31 -4.68
CA THR A 188 2.70 3.87 -5.07
C THR A 188 2.72 3.10 -6.40
N LEU A 189 3.41 3.62 -7.42
CA LEU A 189 3.50 2.93 -8.71
C LEU A 189 4.27 1.61 -8.63
N VAL A 190 5.35 1.54 -7.82
CA VAL A 190 6.04 0.26 -7.57
C VAL A 190 5.07 -0.75 -6.96
N HIS A 191 4.32 -0.34 -5.94
CA HIS A 191 3.38 -1.20 -5.24
C HIS A 191 2.24 -1.66 -6.15
N MET A 192 1.61 -0.75 -6.88
CA MET A 192 0.55 -1.07 -7.86
C MET A 192 1.04 -2.05 -8.92
N SER A 193 2.22 -1.78 -9.52
CA SER A 193 2.80 -2.66 -10.55
C SER A 193 3.09 -4.04 -9.99
N TYR A 194 3.62 -4.12 -8.76
CA TYR A 194 3.92 -5.38 -8.10
C TYR A 194 2.65 -6.19 -7.79
N ASN A 195 1.61 -5.56 -7.22
CA ASN A 195 0.34 -6.21 -6.93
C ASN A 195 -0.44 -6.65 -8.18
N SER A 196 -0.09 -6.10 -9.35
CA SER A 196 -0.68 -6.51 -10.63
C SER A 196 -0.07 -7.78 -11.20
N LEU A 197 1.16 -8.17 -10.79
CA LEU A 197 1.87 -9.33 -11.37
C LEU A 197 1.13 -10.66 -11.16
N PRO A 198 0.61 -11.00 -9.96
CA PRO A 198 -0.11 -12.26 -9.76
C PRO A 198 -1.34 -12.38 -10.64
N LEU A 199 -1.99 -11.26 -10.98
CA LEU A 199 -3.19 -11.30 -11.83
C LEU A 199 -2.90 -11.75 -13.27
N LEU A 200 -1.65 -11.57 -13.74
CA LEU A 200 -1.26 -12.03 -15.07
C LEU A 200 -1.29 -13.56 -15.21
N THR A 201 -1.28 -14.29 -14.11
CA THR A 201 -1.38 -15.76 -14.11
C THR A 201 -2.83 -16.27 -14.18
N TYR A 202 -3.81 -15.36 -14.05
CA TYR A 202 -5.24 -15.66 -14.10
C TYR A 202 -5.92 -15.12 -15.37
N LEU A 203 -5.17 -14.42 -16.24
CA LEU A 203 -5.60 -13.96 -17.56
C LEU A 203 -5.20 -14.95 -18.64
#